data_ab68148782c3768313608df6c36d0fb8
#
_entry.id   ab68148782c3768313608df6c36d0fb8
#
_cell.length_a   1.000
_cell.length_b   1.000
_cell.length_c   1.000
_cell.angle_alpha   90.00
_cell.angle_beta   90.00
_cell.angle_gamma   90.00
#
_symmetry.space_group_name_H-M   'P 1'
#
loop_
_entity.id
_entity.type
_entity.pdbx_description
1 polymer ?
#
loop_
_entity_poly.entity_id
_entity_poly.type
_entity_poly.pdbx_seq_one_letter_code
_entity_poly.pdbx_strand_id
1 'polypeptide(L)'
;MTLRNLLLVALATLGSMGALAEEKHPDDPTKIVTKAGVAYNEDLQFSGSIGLDEARMINARVNADGEEWRLGGSWLLPMGIVNFNFSRSEYDNDAYKNNYSIGTFIPLSYFDIEPFGWQIFPMAGYSYNDGEVAVFDDDNVGSDYVLMPSSTHGGYIGAFGLKTITDEWSIMGFGGGSMGSDDYAGYWAGVGASYKLSDAQSFNFFTIFAEDDFGENNSVGASYTYEFK
;
A
#
# COMPACT_ATOMS: atom_id res chain seq x y z
N MET A 1 26.22 30.85 -6.38
CA MET A 1 25.11 29.98 -6.76
C MET A 1 24.45 29.48 -5.46
N THR A 2 23.21 29.88 -5.18
CA THR A 2 22.55 29.57 -3.91
C THR A 2 21.96 28.17 -3.95
N LEU A 3 21.90 27.48 -2.81
CA LEU A 3 21.37 26.10 -2.63
C LEU A 3 19.99 25.92 -3.30
N ARG A 4 19.19 27.00 -3.33
CA ARG A 4 17.87 27.07 -3.98
C ARG A 4 17.93 26.88 -5.50
N ASN A 5 19.00 27.32 -6.15
CA ASN A 5 19.16 27.17 -7.60
C ASN A 5 19.68 25.79 -7.98
N LEU A 6 20.38 25.10 -7.06
CA LEU A 6 20.79 23.71 -7.25
C LEU A 6 19.58 22.74 -7.16
N LEU A 7 18.65 23.02 -6.23
CA LEU A 7 17.42 22.20 -6.10
C LEU A 7 16.50 22.36 -7.32
N LEU A 8 16.38 23.56 -7.88
CA LEU A 8 15.58 23.81 -9.09
C LEU A 8 16.17 23.19 -10.36
N VAL A 9 17.49 23.13 -10.47
CA VAL A 9 18.16 22.45 -11.59
C VAL A 9 18.06 20.94 -11.45
N ALA A 10 18.13 20.37 -10.24
CA ALA A 10 17.93 18.94 -10.02
C ALA A 10 16.48 18.49 -10.31
N LEU A 11 15.48 19.33 -10.05
CA LEU A 11 14.09 19.01 -10.42
C LEU A 11 13.81 19.15 -11.93
N ALA A 12 14.54 20.01 -12.63
CA ALA A 12 14.32 20.25 -14.06
C ALA A 12 15.01 19.22 -14.98
N THR A 13 16.00 18.48 -14.47
CA THR A 13 16.71 17.42 -15.24
C THR A 13 16.10 16.02 -15.11
N LEU A 14 15.04 15.85 -14.30
CA LEU A 14 14.25 14.63 -14.22
C LEU A 14 13.17 14.51 -15.30
N GLY A 15 13.16 15.44 -16.25
CA GLY A 15 12.30 15.37 -17.42
C GLY A 15 12.90 14.55 -18.55
N SER A 16 12.23 13.49 -18.94
CA SER A 16 12.40 12.70 -20.17
C SER A 16 13.67 11.84 -20.30
N MET A 17 13.77 10.76 -19.54
CA MET A 17 14.29 9.53 -20.09
C MET A 17 13.07 8.63 -20.42
N GLY A 18 12.64 8.64 -21.67
CA GLY A 18 11.71 7.65 -22.21
C GLY A 18 12.39 6.28 -22.13
N ALA A 19 12.21 5.58 -21.01
CA ALA A 19 12.35 4.15 -20.99
C ALA A 19 11.27 3.63 -21.93
N LEU A 20 11.64 2.78 -22.87
CA LEU A 20 10.70 1.95 -23.62
C LEU A 20 9.87 1.26 -22.54
N ALA A 21 8.61 1.64 -22.43
CA ALA A 21 7.71 1.11 -21.42
C ALA A 21 7.46 -0.36 -21.79
N GLU A 22 8.23 -1.26 -21.20
CA GLU A 22 7.86 -2.66 -21.13
C GLU A 22 6.49 -2.71 -20.45
N GLU A 23 5.53 -3.41 -21.06
CA GLU A 23 4.17 -3.47 -20.57
C GLU A 23 4.16 -4.16 -19.19
N LYS A 24 4.14 -3.35 -18.13
CA LYS A 24 4.19 -3.83 -16.75
C LYS A 24 2.95 -4.68 -16.45
N HIS A 25 3.15 -5.71 -15.65
CA HIS A 25 2.07 -6.54 -15.16
C HIS A 25 0.97 -5.68 -14.49
N PRO A 26 -0.34 -6.01 -14.62
CA PRO A 26 -1.42 -5.26 -13.98
C PRO A 26 -1.26 -5.06 -12.47
N ASP A 27 -0.69 -6.04 -11.78
CA ASP A 27 -0.47 -6.04 -10.33
C ASP A 27 0.94 -5.53 -9.91
N ASP A 28 1.75 -5.02 -10.83
CA ASP A 28 3.05 -4.41 -10.52
C ASP A 28 2.84 -3.14 -9.68
N PRO A 29 3.37 -3.07 -8.44
CA PRO A 29 3.17 -1.93 -7.55
C PRO A 29 3.83 -0.64 -8.05
N THR A 30 4.67 -0.71 -9.09
CA THR A 30 5.31 0.45 -9.71
C THR A 30 4.60 0.91 -11.00
N LYS A 31 3.46 0.30 -11.36
CA LYS A 31 2.69 0.66 -12.55
C LYS A 31 1.91 1.96 -12.32
N ILE A 32 2.08 2.93 -13.20
CA ILE A 32 1.26 4.14 -13.25
C ILE A 32 0.06 3.85 -14.15
N VAL A 33 -1.16 3.93 -13.59
CA VAL A 33 -2.36 3.49 -14.30
C VAL A 33 -3.60 4.23 -13.82
N THR A 34 -4.53 4.49 -14.74
CA THR A 34 -5.90 4.92 -14.40
C THR A 34 -6.79 3.69 -14.31
N LYS A 35 -7.33 3.41 -13.13
CA LYS A 35 -8.19 2.25 -12.89
C LYS A 35 -9.26 2.52 -11.85
N ALA A 36 -10.32 1.73 -11.88
CA ALA A 36 -11.33 1.67 -10.84
C ALA A 36 -11.53 0.22 -10.41
N GLY A 37 -11.88 0.00 -9.17
CA GLY A 37 -12.09 -1.33 -8.62
C GLY A 37 -13.14 -1.34 -7.54
N VAL A 38 -13.72 -2.51 -7.35
CA VAL A 38 -14.59 -2.84 -6.23
C VAL A 38 -14.06 -4.09 -5.56
N ALA A 39 -14.05 -4.09 -4.23
CA ALA A 39 -13.62 -5.23 -3.43
C ALA A 39 -14.66 -5.55 -2.37
N TYR A 40 -14.64 -6.79 -1.91
CA TYR A 40 -15.40 -7.24 -0.77
C TYR A 40 -14.49 -8.06 0.15
N ASN A 41 -14.35 -7.60 1.40
CA ASN A 41 -13.58 -8.24 2.46
C ASN A 41 -14.24 -7.92 3.80
N GLU A 42 -15.37 -8.57 4.10
CA GLU A 42 -16.32 -8.21 5.15
C GLU A 42 -17.20 -7.03 4.76
N ASP A 43 -16.60 -5.94 4.24
CA ASP A 43 -17.28 -4.77 3.72
C ASP A 43 -17.03 -4.54 2.22
N LEU A 44 -17.97 -3.82 1.61
CA LEU A 44 -17.83 -3.38 0.23
C LEU A 44 -16.89 -2.17 0.18
N GLN A 45 -15.83 -2.27 -0.63
CA GLN A 45 -14.85 -1.21 -0.82
C GLN A 45 -14.80 -0.75 -2.28
N PHE A 46 -14.59 0.55 -2.46
CA PHE A 46 -14.36 1.17 -3.75
C PHE A 46 -12.94 1.72 -3.81
N SER A 47 -12.28 1.52 -4.93
CA SER A 47 -10.93 2.01 -5.16
C SER A 47 -10.77 2.61 -6.54
N GLY A 48 -9.80 3.49 -6.69
CA GLY A 48 -9.45 4.03 -7.99
C GLY A 48 -8.10 4.71 -7.98
N SER A 49 -7.53 4.84 -9.18
CA SER A 49 -6.34 5.66 -9.41
C SER A 49 -6.50 6.44 -10.70
N ILE A 50 -5.80 7.56 -10.77
CA ILE A 50 -5.70 8.42 -11.96
C ILE A 50 -4.22 8.66 -12.22
N GLY A 51 -3.71 8.13 -13.34
CA GLY A 51 -2.41 8.51 -13.87
C GLY A 51 -2.47 9.95 -14.35
N LEU A 52 -1.64 10.81 -13.79
CA LEU A 52 -1.55 12.22 -14.18
C LEU A 52 -0.63 12.40 -15.38
N ASP A 53 0.37 11.57 -15.47
CA ASP A 53 1.33 11.41 -16.56
C ASP A 53 2.04 10.04 -16.44
N GLU A 54 3.09 9.81 -17.21
CA GLU A 54 3.84 8.54 -17.24
C GLU A 54 4.54 8.21 -15.90
N ALA A 55 4.71 9.18 -15.01
CA ALA A 55 5.45 9.04 -13.77
C ALA A 55 4.64 9.29 -12.51
N ARG A 56 3.46 9.90 -12.58
CA ARG A 56 2.70 10.32 -11.40
C ARG A 56 1.27 9.80 -11.41
N MET A 57 0.81 9.42 -10.25
CA MET A 57 -0.53 8.89 -10.03
C MET A 57 -1.07 9.35 -8.69
N ILE A 58 -2.36 9.59 -8.61
CA ILE A 58 -3.11 9.67 -7.36
C ILE A 58 -4.02 8.45 -7.25
N ASN A 59 -4.27 7.99 -6.03
CA ASN A 59 -5.15 6.87 -5.76
C ASN A 59 -5.98 7.11 -4.51
N ALA A 60 -7.14 6.48 -4.47
CA ALA A 60 -8.04 6.52 -3.33
C ALA A 60 -8.71 5.16 -3.14
N ARG A 61 -9.08 4.87 -1.89
CA ARG A 61 -9.91 3.73 -1.50
C ARG A 61 -10.81 4.17 -0.35
N VAL A 62 -12.05 3.64 -0.32
CA VAL A 62 -13.00 3.88 0.75
C VAL A 62 -13.91 2.65 0.87
N ASN A 63 -14.28 2.24 2.09
CA ASN A 63 -15.34 1.28 2.33
C ASN A 63 -16.72 1.94 2.22
N ALA A 64 -17.77 1.14 2.15
CA ALA A 64 -19.11 1.63 1.83
C ALA A 64 -19.72 2.52 2.92
N ASP A 65 -19.35 2.33 4.18
CA ASP A 65 -19.78 3.13 5.34
C ASP A 65 -18.92 4.41 5.53
N GLY A 66 -17.72 4.46 4.91
CA GLY A 66 -16.82 5.61 4.98
C GLY A 66 -15.90 5.63 6.20
N GLU A 67 -15.91 4.60 7.03
CA GLU A 67 -15.10 4.49 8.25
C GLU A 67 -13.64 4.24 7.92
N GLU A 68 -13.38 3.41 6.91
CA GLU A 68 -12.03 3.16 6.40
C GLU A 68 -11.81 3.85 5.06
N TRP A 69 -10.73 4.58 4.95
CA TRP A 69 -10.35 5.20 3.69
C TRP A 69 -8.84 5.41 3.57
N ARG A 70 -8.40 5.52 2.33
CA ARG A 70 -7.02 5.86 1.97
C ARG A 70 -7.01 6.83 0.81
N LEU A 71 -6.13 7.82 0.91
CA LEU A 71 -5.74 8.70 -0.19
C LEU A 71 -4.24 8.61 -0.37
N GLY A 72 -3.77 8.49 -1.60
CA GLY A 72 -2.36 8.33 -1.89
C GLY A 72 -1.92 9.03 -3.16
N GLY A 73 -0.61 9.17 -3.27
CA GLY A 73 0.07 9.64 -4.46
C GLY A 73 1.33 8.83 -4.71
N SER A 74 1.67 8.63 -5.98
CA SER A 74 2.84 7.87 -6.38
C SER A 74 3.65 8.64 -7.40
N TRP A 75 4.96 8.54 -7.29
CA TRP A 75 5.92 9.13 -8.22
C TRP A 75 6.94 8.08 -8.64
N LEU A 76 6.87 7.68 -9.90
CA LEU A 76 7.81 6.74 -10.51
C LEU A 76 9.14 7.44 -10.77
N LEU A 77 10.21 6.87 -10.26
CA LEU A 77 11.59 7.26 -10.46
C LEU A 77 12.32 6.18 -11.28
N PRO A 78 13.52 6.46 -11.82
CA PRO A 78 14.24 5.49 -12.65
C PRO A 78 14.47 4.12 -12.01
N MET A 79 14.62 4.05 -10.68
CA MET A 79 14.93 2.81 -9.96
C MET A 79 13.79 2.26 -9.09
N GLY A 80 12.62 2.90 -9.10
CA GLY A 80 11.50 2.48 -8.26
C GLY A 80 10.43 3.54 -8.14
N ILE A 81 9.52 3.38 -7.20
CA ILE A 81 8.40 4.31 -7.00
C ILE A 81 8.38 4.82 -5.57
N VAL A 82 8.14 6.10 -5.39
CA VAL A 82 7.87 6.71 -4.07
C VAL A 82 6.38 6.89 -3.91
N ASN A 83 5.85 6.49 -2.77
CA ASN A 83 4.44 6.57 -2.42
C ASN A 83 4.24 7.44 -1.18
N PHE A 84 3.22 8.26 -1.21
CA PHE A 84 2.71 9.02 -0.09
C PHE A 84 1.31 8.52 0.20
N ASN A 85 1.01 8.17 1.45
CA ASN A 85 -0.31 7.73 1.83
C ASN A 85 -0.79 8.47 3.07
N PHE A 86 -2.08 8.71 3.06
CA PHE A 86 -2.86 9.13 4.19
C PHE A 86 -4.07 8.21 4.29
N SER A 87 -4.28 7.58 5.44
CA SER A 87 -5.39 6.64 5.65
C SER A 87 -5.94 6.72 7.06
N ARG A 88 -7.19 6.31 7.19
CA ARG A 88 -7.86 6.01 8.44
C ARG A 88 -8.30 4.56 8.42
N SER A 89 -8.09 3.86 9.52
CA SER A 89 -8.61 2.52 9.80
C SER A 89 -9.34 2.56 11.13
N GLU A 90 -10.47 1.86 11.20
CA GLU A 90 -11.21 1.61 12.43
C GLU A 90 -11.10 0.11 12.78
N TYR A 91 -11.23 -0.21 14.07
CA TYR A 91 -11.07 -1.55 14.61
C TYR A 91 -12.33 -1.94 15.38
N ASP A 92 -12.60 -3.24 15.51
CA ASP A 92 -13.81 -3.79 16.17
C ASP A 92 -14.04 -3.30 17.62
N ASN A 93 -13.01 -2.76 18.25
CA ASN A 93 -13.03 -2.22 19.61
C ASN A 93 -13.23 -0.69 19.65
N ASP A 94 -13.78 -0.09 18.60
CA ASP A 94 -13.93 1.35 18.40
C ASP A 94 -12.62 2.17 18.40
N ALA A 95 -11.47 1.52 18.50
CA ALA A 95 -10.17 2.15 18.28
C ALA A 95 -10.03 2.60 16.83
N TYR A 96 -9.25 3.63 16.59
CA TYR A 96 -8.96 4.07 15.23
C TYR A 96 -7.52 4.52 15.08
N LYS A 97 -7.02 4.44 13.87
CA LYS A 97 -5.69 4.88 13.48
C LYS A 97 -5.72 5.71 12.22
N ASN A 98 -5.21 6.94 12.30
CA ASN A 98 -4.80 7.72 11.13
C ASN A 98 -3.33 7.43 10.85
N ASN A 99 -3.00 7.09 9.62
CA ASN A 99 -1.63 6.83 9.19
C ASN A 99 -1.21 7.81 8.10
N TYR A 100 -0.05 8.40 8.28
CA TYR A 100 0.63 9.24 7.30
C TYR A 100 1.96 8.58 6.96
N SER A 101 2.16 8.18 5.72
CA SER A 101 3.38 7.47 5.37
C SER A 101 3.99 7.93 4.05
N ILE A 102 5.31 7.82 4.01
CA ILE A 102 6.11 7.92 2.80
C ILE A 102 6.96 6.67 2.68
N GLY A 103 6.98 6.06 1.52
CA GLY A 103 7.76 4.86 1.30
C GLY A 103 8.12 4.64 -0.15
N THR A 104 8.88 3.60 -0.39
CA THR A 104 9.34 3.24 -1.73
C THR A 104 9.22 1.75 -1.98
N PHE A 105 8.99 1.39 -3.25
CA PHE A 105 9.19 0.06 -3.79
C PHE A 105 10.31 0.12 -4.83
N ILE A 106 11.27 -0.79 -4.72
CA ILE A 106 12.38 -0.89 -5.67
C ILE A 106 12.33 -2.30 -6.28
N PRO A 107 11.98 -2.46 -7.58
CA PRO A 107 11.97 -3.78 -8.19
C PRO A 107 13.39 -4.34 -8.27
N LEU A 108 13.60 -5.58 -7.80
CA LEU A 108 14.89 -6.23 -7.91
C LEU A 108 15.27 -6.55 -9.35
N SER A 109 14.30 -6.60 -10.26
CA SER A 109 14.53 -6.71 -11.71
C SER A 109 15.38 -5.54 -12.27
N TYR A 110 15.34 -4.38 -11.63
CA TYR A 110 16.26 -3.27 -11.95
C TYR A 110 17.74 -3.65 -11.82
N PHE A 111 18.03 -4.67 -11.02
CA PHE A 111 19.39 -5.23 -10.78
C PHE A 111 19.55 -6.61 -11.43
N ASP A 112 18.69 -6.99 -12.37
CA ASP A 112 18.66 -8.31 -13.02
C ASP A 112 18.45 -9.48 -12.03
N ILE A 113 17.72 -9.25 -10.93
CA ILE A 113 17.45 -10.25 -9.90
C ILE A 113 15.96 -10.67 -9.95
N GLU A 114 15.70 -11.83 -10.53
CA GLU A 114 14.36 -12.45 -10.63
C GLU A 114 14.43 -13.94 -10.28
N PRO A 115 14.58 -14.30 -8.99
CA PRO A 115 14.79 -15.68 -8.59
C PRO A 115 13.55 -16.53 -8.92
N PHE A 116 13.74 -17.59 -9.68
CA PHE A 116 12.68 -18.54 -10.09
C PHE A 116 11.48 -17.87 -10.79
N GLY A 117 11.69 -16.73 -11.47
CA GLY A 117 10.66 -15.96 -12.16
C GLY A 117 9.73 -15.16 -11.21
N TRP A 118 10.17 -14.89 -9.98
CA TRP A 118 9.52 -13.96 -9.08
C TRP A 118 10.03 -12.53 -9.33
N GLN A 119 9.12 -11.60 -9.56
CA GLN A 119 9.39 -10.17 -9.46
C GLN A 119 9.27 -9.78 -7.99
N ILE A 120 10.36 -9.35 -7.39
CA ILE A 120 10.42 -8.99 -5.97
C ILE A 120 10.61 -7.48 -5.85
N PHE A 121 9.82 -6.85 -4.99
CA PHE A 121 9.82 -5.42 -4.72
C PHE A 121 10.06 -5.18 -3.22
N PRO A 122 11.31 -5.10 -2.76
CA PRO A 122 11.61 -4.58 -1.44
C PRO A 122 10.94 -3.23 -1.23
N MET A 123 10.44 -3.01 -0.03
CA MET A 123 9.85 -1.75 0.38
C MET A 123 10.41 -1.29 1.70
N ALA A 124 10.53 0.02 1.85
CA ALA A 124 10.87 0.66 3.09
C ALA A 124 10.23 2.04 3.15
N GLY A 125 10.01 2.54 4.34
CA GLY A 125 9.44 3.87 4.51
C GLY A 125 9.41 4.33 5.95
N TYR A 126 8.77 5.45 6.13
CA TYR A 126 8.53 6.09 7.40
C TYR A 126 7.04 6.38 7.56
N SER A 127 6.51 6.20 8.74
CA SER A 127 5.12 6.48 9.08
C SER A 127 5.00 7.26 10.38
N TYR A 128 3.95 8.04 10.43
CA TYR A 128 3.41 8.66 11.64
C TYR A 128 1.97 8.15 11.78
N ASN A 129 1.63 7.65 12.96
CA ASN A 129 0.29 7.23 13.32
C ASN A 129 -0.23 8.09 14.45
N ASP A 130 -1.50 8.43 14.42
CA ASP A 130 -2.22 9.02 15.55
C ASP A 130 -3.65 8.46 15.59
N GLY A 131 -4.21 8.33 16.79
CA GLY A 131 -5.53 7.79 16.97
C GLY A 131 -5.83 7.48 18.43
N GLU A 132 -6.67 6.49 18.62
CA GLU A 132 -7.04 5.98 19.94
C GLU A 132 -6.87 4.47 19.99
N VAL A 133 -6.34 3.98 21.11
CA VAL A 133 -6.18 2.55 21.40
C VAL A 133 -7.13 2.14 22.50
N ALA A 134 -7.69 0.93 22.41
CA ALA A 134 -8.51 0.37 23.46
C ALA A 134 -7.63 -0.24 24.56
N VAL A 135 -7.75 0.26 25.78
CA VAL A 135 -7.03 -0.25 26.97
C VAL A 135 -8.04 -0.83 27.92
N PHE A 136 -7.82 -2.07 28.38
CA PHE A 136 -8.67 -2.68 29.40
C PHE A 136 -8.52 -1.94 30.72
N ASP A 137 -9.63 -1.55 31.33
CA ASP A 137 -9.66 -0.97 32.67
C ASP A 137 -9.77 -2.11 33.70
N ASP A 138 -8.63 -2.48 34.30
CA ASP A 138 -8.54 -3.54 35.33
C ASP A 138 -9.30 -3.20 36.61
N ASP A 139 -9.71 -1.93 36.82
CA ASP A 139 -10.41 -1.46 38.01
C ASP A 139 -11.94 -1.59 37.92
N ASN A 140 -12.49 -1.87 36.76
CA ASN A 140 -13.94 -2.07 36.56
C ASN A 140 -14.30 -3.54 36.30
N VAL A 141 -15.19 -4.07 37.13
CA VAL A 141 -15.75 -5.43 37.02
C VAL A 141 -16.82 -5.49 35.90
N GLY A 142 -16.46 -5.02 34.72
CA GLY A 142 -17.21 -5.09 33.48
C GLY A 142 -16.23 -5.13 32.31
N SER A 143 -16.57 -5.79 31.25
CA SER A 143 -15.73 -5.91 30.04
C SER A 143 -15.56 -4.59 29.26
N ASP A 144 -15.49 -3.46 29.94
CA ASP A 144 -15.39 -2.16 29.32
C ASP A 144 -13.91 -1.79 29.15
N TYR A 145 -13.52 -1.47 27.94
CA TYR A 145 -12.26 -0.83 27.61
C TYR A 145 -12.44 0.69 27.53
N VAL A 146 -11.38 1.41 27.77
CA VAL A 146 -11.31 2.86 27.63
C VAL A 146 -10.43 3.21 26.45
N LEU A 147 -10.93 4.08 25.57
CA LEU A 147 -10.14 4.59 24.45
C LEU A 147 -9.16 5.65 24.96
N MET A 148 -7.87 5.44 24.71
CA MET A 148 -6.79 6.35 25.08
C MET A 148 -6.08 6.88 23.84
N PRO A 149 -5.86 8.22 23.74
CA PRO A 149 -5.08 8.78 22.66
C PRO A 149 -3.69 8.16 22.57
N SER A 150 -3.27 7.80 21.37
CA SER A 150 -1.95 7.26 21.09
C SER A 150 -1.39 7.90 19.81
N SER A 151 -0.08 8.20 19.84
CA SER A 151 0.63 8.64 18.63
C SER A 151 2.01 8.02 18.55
N THR A 152 2.37 7.53 17.38
CA THR A 152 3.66 6.87 17.16
C THR A 152 4.26 7.29 15.84
N HIS A 153 5.57 7.20 15.73
CA HIS A 153 6.27 7.44 14.48
C HIS A 153 7.46 6.48 14.36
N GLY A 154 7.72 6.00 13.15
CA GLY A 154 8.77 5.02 12.97
C GLY A 154 9.02 4.61 11.53
N GLY A 155 9.90 3.65 11.37
CA GLY A 155 10.22 3.05 10.09
C GLY A 155 9.48 1.74 9.85
N TYR A 156 9.29 1.40 8.61
CA TYR A 156 8.84 0.07 8.20
C TYR A 156 9.70 -0.48 7.07
N ILE A 157 9.76 -1.81 7.01
CA ILE A 157 10.45 -2.55 5.96
C ILE A 157 9.65 -3.79 5.60
N GLY A 158 9.67 -4.17 4.34
CA GLY A 158 8.99 -5.38 3.86
C GLY A 158 9.36 -5.71 2.42
N ALA A 159 8.60 -6.63 1.85
CA ALA A 159 8.71 -6.98 0.45
C ALA A 159 7.35 -7.39 -0.13
N PHE A 160 7.17 -7.12 -1.41
CA PHE A 160 6.09 -7.63 -2.23
C PHE A 160 6.69 -8.53 -3.31
N GLY A 161 6.07 -9.67 -3.56
CA GLY A 161 6.47 -10.61 -4.60
C GLY A 161 5.31 -10.88 -5.54
N LEU A 162 5.58 -10.92 -6.83
CA LEU A 162 4.64 -11.21 -7.90
C LEU A 162 5.22 -12.27 -8.82
N LYS A 163 4.42 -13.25 -9.20
CA LYS A 163 4.81 -14.28 -10.15
C LYS A 163 3.68 -14.61 -11.11
N THR A 164 3.93 -14.46 -12.39
CA THR A 164 3.07 -14.96 -13.46
C THR A 164 3.18 -16.49 -13.53
N ILE A 165 2.06 -17.18 -13.48
CA ILE A 165 1.96 -18.65 -13.56
C ILE A 165 1.53 -19.08 -14.97
N THR A 166 0.51 -18.39 -15.53
CA THR A 166 0.05 -18.53 -16.91
C THR A 166 -0.21 -17.13 -17.49
N ASP A 167 -0.64 -17.03 -18.72
CA ASP A 167 -1.02 -15.76 -19.36
C ASP A 167 -2.21 -15.08 -18.63
N GLU A 168 -3.03 -15.87 -17.93
CA GLU A 168 -4.20 -15.38 -17.19
C GLU A 168 -4.00 -15.32 -15.69
N TRP A 169 -3.16 -16.20 -15.11
CA TRP A 169 -2.99 -16.32 -13.66
C TRP A 169 -1.66 -15.80 -13.17
N SER A 170 -1.72 -14.97 -12.14
CA SER A 170 -0.57 -14.61 -11.31
C SER A 170 -0.84 -14.88 -9.84
N ILE A 171 0.23 -15.04 -9.08
CA ILE A 171 0.20 -15.14 -7.61
C ILE A 171 1.05 -14.02 -7.03
N MET A 172 0.65 -13.55 -5.86
CA MET A 172 1.35 -12.51 -5.14
C MET A 172 1.47 -12.86 -3.67
N GLY A 173 2.48 -12.31 -3.03
CA GLY A 173 2.66 -12.39 -1.59
C GLY A 173 3.40 -11.16 -1.09
N PHE A 174 3.12 -10.75 0.12
CA PHE A 174 3.81 -9.64 0.74
C PHE A 174 3.94 -9.85 2.24
N GLY A 175 4.89 -9.16 2.83
CA GLY A 175 5.05 -9.14 4.27
C GLY A 175 6.06 -8.10 4.70
N GLY A 176 5.97 -7.71 5.95
CA GLY A 176 6.85 -6.72 6.54
C GLY A 176 6.55 -6.46 8.00
N GLY A 177 7.28 -5.50 8.55
CA GLY A 177 7.08 -5.04 9.91
C GLY A 177 7.43 -3.56 10.06
N SER A 178 6.92 -2.97 11.11
CA SER A 178 7.17 -1.59 11.52
C SER A 178 7.63 -1.55 12.97
N MET A 179 8.46 -0.55 13.27
CA MET A 179 8.92 -0.25 14.63
C MET A 179 9.01 1.27 14.78
N GLY A 180 8.69 1.78 15.95
CA GLY A 180 8.65 3.22 16.16
C GLY A 180 8.86 3.68 17.59
N SER A 181 8.45 4.92 17.86
CA SER A 181 8.46 5.51 19.22
C SER A 181 7.47 4.80 20.13
N ASP A 182 7.69 4.94 21.44
CA ASP A 182 6.81 4.40 22.49
C ASP A 182 6.61 2.88 22.40
N ASP A 183 7.71 2.17 22.01
CA ASP A 183 7.77 0.72 21.80
C ASP A 183 6.82 0.19 20.71
N TYR A 184 6.27 1.08 19.86
CA TYR A 184 5.39 0.70 18.78
C TYR A 184 6.00 -0.38 17.90
N ALA A 185 5.25 -1.45 17.69
CA ALA A 185 5.58 -2.53 16.77
C ALA A 185 4.35 -2.97 15.98
N GLY A 186 4.58 -3.45 14.77
CA GLY A 186 3.52 -4.01 13.95
C GLY A 186 4.09 -4.93 12.87
N TYR A 187 3.26 -5.83 12.39
CA TYR A 187 3.58 -6.69 11.27
C TYR A 187 2.39 -6.84 10.32
N TRP A 188 2.67 -7.17 9.09
CA TRP A 188 1.67 -7.53 8.10
C TRP A 188 2.20 -8.61 7.18
N ALA A 189 1.32 -9.48 6.73
CA ALA A 189 1.59 -10.46 5.71
C ALA A 189 0.33 -10.72 4.89
N GLY A 190 0.49 -11.15 3.66
CA GLY A 190 -0.64 -11.55 2.85
C GLY A 190 -0.22 -12.32 1.62
N VAL A 191 -1.17 -13.04 1.08
CA VAL A 191 -1.04 -13.78 -0.18
C VAL A 191 -2.27 -13.53 -1.05
N GLY A 192 -2.10 -13.65 -2.35
CA GLY A 192 -3.20 -13.47 -3.28
C GLY A 192 -2.97 -14.15 -4.61
N ALA A 193 -4.02 -14.22 -5.39
CA ALA A 193 -4.00 -14.67 -6.77
C ALA A 193 -4.82 -13.70 -7.62
N SER A 194 -4.34 -13.42 -8.82
CA SER A 194 -5.03 -12.58 -9.79
C SER A 194 -5.37 -13.40 -11.03
N TYR A 195 -6.57 -13.20 -11.53
CA TYR A 195 -7.06 -13.77 -12.78
C TYR A 195 -7.37 -12.65 -13.77
N LYS A 196 -6.63 -12.61 -14.87
CA LYS A 196 -6.81 -11.68 -15.97
C LYS A 196 -7.96 -12.13 -16.87
N LEU A 197 -9.06 -11.39 -16.87
CA LEU A 197 -10.20 -11.62 -17.77
C LEU A 197 -9.94 -11.07 -19.17
N SER A 198 -9.23 -9.94 -19.24
CA SER A 198 -8.82 -9.25 -20.47
C SER A 198 -7.66 -8.32 -20.13
N ASP A 199 -7.11 -7.63 -21.14
CA ASP A 199 -6.05 -6.62 -20.91
C ASP A 199 -6.48 -5.44 -20.03
N ALA A 200 -7.79 -5.25 -19.85
CA ALA A 200 -8.35 -4.18 -19.05
C ALA A 200 -9.03 -4.65 -17.74
N GLN A 201 -9.18 -5.96 -17.53
CA GLN A 201 -10.02 -6.47 -16.47
C GLN A 201 -9.34 -7.61 -15.69
N SER A 202 -9.38 -7.53 -14.37
CA SER A 202 -8.88 -8.60 -13.50
C SER A 202 -9.77 -8.84 -12.30
N PHE A 203 -9.76 -10.09 -11.84
CA PHE A 203 -10.24 -10.51 -10.53
C PHE A 203 -9.07 -10.85 -9.64
N ASN A 204 -9.10 -10.38 -8.38
CA ASN A 204 -8.09 -10.69 -7.39
C ASN A 204 -8.74 -11.35 -6.18
N PHE A 205 -8.06 -12.35 -5.64
CA PHE A 205 -8.39 -13.01 -4.38
C PHE A 205 -7.22 -12.79 -3.44
N PHE A 206 -7.49 -12.46 -2.18
CA PHE A 206 -6.43 -12.15 -1.23
C PHE A 206 -6.81 -12.54 0.20
N THR A 207 -5.81 -12.78 1.00
CA THR A 207 -5.90 -12.82 2.45
C THR A 207 -4.79 -11.96 3.03
N ILE A 208 -5.12 -11.20 4.08
CA ILE A 208 -4.22 -10.27 4.75
C ILE A 208 -4.30 -10.56 6.24
N PHE A 209 -3.15 -10.54 6.89
CA PHE A 209 -2.98 -10.59 8.33
C PHE A 209 -2.14 -9.39 8.74
N ALA A 210 -2.65 -8.58 9.61
CA ALA A 210 -1.94 -7.42 10.14
C ALA A 210 -2.28 -7.22 11.61
N GLU A 211 -1.29 -6.84 12.39
CA GLU A 211 -1.44 -6.53 13.81
C GLU A 211 -0.46 -5.43 14.18
N ASP A 212 -0.91 -4.47 14.97
CA ASP A 212 -0.09 -3.46 15.60
C ASP A 212 -0.70 -3.05 16.95
N ASP A 213 -0.10 -2.07 17.63
CA ASP A 213 -0.55 -1.62 18.96
C ASP A 213 -1.96 -1.01 18.96
N PHE A 214 -2.52 -0.65 17.79
CA PHE A 214 -3.89 -0.15 17.69
C PHE A 214 -4.90 -1.31 17.55
N GLY A 215 -4.51 -2.46 17.02
CA GLY A 215 -5.37 -3.63 16.88
C GLY A 215 -4.97 -4.57 15.75
N GLU A 216 -5.83 -5.56 15.55
CA GLU A 216 -5.73 -6.54 14.47
C GLU A 216 -6.59 -6.12 13.28
N ASN A 217 -6.11 -6.41 12.07
CA ASN A 217 -6.85 -6.24 10.82
C ASN A 217 -6.57 -7.45 9.92
N ASN A 218 -7.35 -8.49 10.10
CA ASN A 218 -7.28 -9.72 9.33
C ASN A 218 -8.43 -9.76 8.34
N SER A 219 -8.15 -10.04 7.06
CA SER A 219 -9.20 -10.06 6.06
C SER A 219 -8.98 -11.10 4.97
N VAL A 220 -10.09 -11.63 4.46
CA VAL A 220 -10.15 -12.46 3.26
C VAL A 220 -11.11 -11.82 2.30
N GLY A 221 -10.70 -11.62 1.06
CA GLY A 221 -11.52 -10.90 0.12
C GLY A 221 -11.27 -11.20 -1.34
N ALA A 222 -12.11 -10.59 -2.15
CA ALA A 222 -11.98 -10.59 -3.59
C ALA A 222 -12.21 -9.19 -4.14
N SER A 223 -11.57 -8.88 -5.26
CA SER A 223 -11.80 -7.61 -5.95
C SER A 223 -11.89 -7.80 -7.47
N TYR A 224 -12.63 -6.90 -8.08
CA TYR A 224 -12.66 -6.71 -9.51
C TYR A 224 -12.06 -5.35 -9.83
N THR A 225 -11.22 -5.30 -10.84
CA THR A 225 -10.54 -4.07 -11.29
C THR A 225 -10.72 -3.89 -12.79
N TYR A 226 -10.99 -2.66 -13.19
CA TYR A 226 -11.02 -2.22 -14.57
C TYR A 226 -9.96 -1.13 -14.80
N GLU A 227 -9.07 -1.36 -15.77
CA GLU A 227 -8.02 -0.44 -16.21
C GLU A 227 -8.47 0.33 -17.43
N PHE A 228 -8.45 1.66 -17.36
CA PHE A 228 -8.78 2.54 -18.48
C PHE A 228 -7.54 2.78 -19.34
N LYS A 229 -7.72 2.74 -20.64
CA LYS A 229 -6.67 3.04 -21.66
C LYS A 229 -6.73 4.48 -22.08
#